data_698b94144c93b34e62ba1a66adadac04
#
_entry.id   698b94144c93b34e62ba1a66adadac04
#
_cell.length_a   1.000
_cell.length_b   1.000
_cell.length_c   1.000
_cell.angle_alpha   90.00
_cell.angle_beta   90.00
_cell.angle_gamma   90.00
#
_symmetry.space_group_name_H-M   'P 1'
#
loop_
_entity.id
_entity.type
_entity.pdbx_description
1 polymer ?
#
loop_
_entity_poly.entity_id
_entity_poly.type
_entity_poly.pdbx_seq_one_letter_code
_entity_poly.pdbx_strand_id
1 'polypeptide(L)'
;FISNLIKVALIVLLFAIFPAQLYFVTLASFGSGIFLLLANITVKKKVLPEVKADIRKFDIKIVKTLLASGIWLSLSQLCQVLLSGLDLLICNLTLGTALMGLLSIAKTVPNSIGNLTVILGSVFTPHYTILYAKKKIPELIIEAKFSTKIVSFILSTPIAGFIAFGRQFYILWQPTKSPEEITMIQFMSVLTCITFLCSSQTQSLMMINTVCNKLRLPVFVNLTVGIVSVIVAIAACNLTDYGVYFVAGTSSVLMGLRALIFTPAYSAYILKQKLSIFFPTVIRDCVGFIIILVLFSIISNFITVTGWSSFIFICAICGILAYALSLPLLFNKAE
;
A
#
# COMPACT_ATOMS: atom_id res chain seq x y z
N PHE A 1 16.41 4.77 -5.71
CA PHE A 1 16.74 5.81 -4.74
C PHE A 1 17.42 7.01 -5.40
N ILE A 2 18.58 6.83 -6.06
CA ILE A 2 19.38 7.90 -6.69
C ILE A 2 18.55 8.69 -7.71
N SER A 3 17.74 8.05 -8.55
CA SER A 3 16.86 8.73 -9.51
C SER A 3 15.87 9.68 -8.83
N ASN A 4 15.30 9.30 -7.68
CA ASN A 4 14.41 10.17 -6.94
C ASN A 4 15.14 11.37 -6.31
N LEU A 5 16.38 11.17 -5.82
CA LEU A 5 17.21 12.29 -5.35
C LEU A 5 17.52 13.27 -6.48
N ILE A 6 17.87 12.77 -7.66
CA ILE A 6 18.11 13.60 -8.85
C ILE A 6 16.84 14.36 -9.25
N LYS A 7 15.67 13.70 -9.22
CA LYS A 7 14.39 14.36 -9.48
C LYS A 7 14.15 15.52 -8.51
N VAL A 8 14.33 15.30 -7.21
CA VAL A 8 14.14 16.35 -6.19
C VAL A 8 15.14 17.47 -6.38
N ALA A 9 16.43 17.16 -6.61
CA ALA A 9 17.46 18.16 -6.87
C ALA A 9 17.15 19.01 -8.12
N LEU A 10 16.67 18.39 -9.20
CA LEU A 10 16.24 19.10 -10.40
C LEU A 10 15.04 20.01 -10.15
N ILE A 11 14.06 19.57 -9.37
CA ILE A 11 12.90 20.40 -9.01
C ILE A 11 13.34 21.63 -8.20
N VAL A 12 14.17 21.42 -7.17
CA VAL A 12 14.70 22.50 -6.33
C VAL A 12 15.50 23.51 -7.17
N LEU A 13 16.36 23.02 -8.04
CA LEU A 13 17.18 23.86 -8.92
C LEU A 13 16.31 24.67 -9.90
N LEU A 14 15.32 24.03 -10.52
CA LEU A 14 14.43 24.71 -11.48
C LEU A 14 13.57 25.77 -10.79
N PHE A 15 13.08 25.51 -9.58
CA PHE A 15 12.27 26.47 -8.83
C PHE A 15 13.10 27.59 -8.19
N ALA A 16 14.41 27.37 -8.00
CA ALA A 16 15.33 28.44 -7.57
C ALA A 16 15.66 29.43 -8.69
N ILE A 17 15.64 28.96 -9.95
CA ILE A 17 16.02 29.79 -11.12
C ILE A 17 14.79 30.39 -11.80
N PHE A 18 13.67 29.67 -11.82
CA PHE A 18 12.45 30.04 -12.56
C PHE A 18 11.22 30.09 -11.63
N PRO A 19 10.16 30.84 -11.98
CA PRO A 19 8.90 30.83 -11.26
C PRO A 19 8.34 29.41 -11.18
N ALA A 20 7.82 29.00 -10.01
CA ALA A 20 7.31 27.65 -9.78
C ALA A 20 6.11 27.34 -10.70
N GLN A 21 6.31 26.45 -11.67
CA GLN A 21 5.29 26.03 -12.62
C GLN A 21 5.28 24.51 -12.77
N LEU A 22 4.10 23.96 -13.03
CA LEU A 22 3.86 22.50 -13.05
C LEU A 22 4.73 21.77 -14.10
N TYR A 23 4.99 22.41 -15.24
CA TYR A 23 5.78 21.75 -16.29
C TYR A 23 7.24 21.49 -15.89
N PHE A 24 7.82 22.25 -14.97
CA PHE A 24 9.16 21.98 -14.44
C PHE A 24 9.23 20.68 -13.63
N VAL A 25 8.16 20.34 -12.91
CA VAL A 25 8.05 19.05 -12.22
C VAL A 25 8.04 17.89 -13.22
N THR A 26 7.35 18.09 -14.35
CA THR A 26 7.32 17.09 -15.44
C THR A 26 8.69 16.97 -16.11
N LEU A 27 9.36 18.08 -16.37
CA LEU A 27 10.72 18.10 -16.96
C LEU A 27 11.74 17.40 -16.05
N ALA A 28 11.69 17.67 -14.75
CA ALA A 28 12.56 17.00 -13.77
C ALA A 28 12.29 15.49 -13.68
N SER A 29 11.02 15.08 -13.78
CA SER A 29 10.64 13.66 -13.83
C SER A 29 11.16 12.98 -15.09
N PHE A 30 11.09 13.64 -16.23
CA PHE A 30 11.62 13.14 -17.51
C PHE A 30 13.14 13.00 -17.46
N GLY A 31 13.85 14.02 -16.96
CA GLY A 31 15.31 14.00 -16.78
C GLY A 31 15.78 12.87 -15.86
N SER A 32 15.07 12.64 -14.74
CA SER A 32 15.36 11.53 -13.84
C SER A 32 15.09 10.17 -14.48
N GLY A 33 14.12 10.07 -15.38
CA GLY A 33 13.82 8.87 -16.16
C GLY A 33 14.94 8.54 -17.16
N ILE A 34 15.47 9.56 -17.88
CA ILE A 34 16.62 9.40 -18.78
C ILE A 34 17.84 8.91 -18.00
N PHE A 35 18.12 9.52 -16.84
CA PHE A 35 19.22 9.07 -15.98
C PHE A 35 19.06 7.59 -15.59
N LEU A 36 17.88 7.19 -15.17
CA LEU A 36 17.60 5.80 -14.79
C LEU A 36 17.83 4.83 -15.97
N LEU A 37 17.42 5.21 -17.18
CA LEU A 37 17.62 4.43 -18.38
C LEU A 37 19.11 4.24 -18.68
N LEU A 38 19.89 5.32 -18.66
CA LEU A 38 21.34 5.29 -18.90
C LEU A 38 22.07 4.47 -17.82
N ALA A 39 21.70 4.63 -16.56
CA ALA A 39 22.25 3.86 -15.45
C ALA A 39 21.97 2.35 -15.62
N ASN A 40 20.75 1.96 -15.99
CA ASN A 40 20.38 0.57 -16.22
C ASN A 40 21.16 -0.04 -17.40
N ILE A 41 21.36 0.70 -18.50
CA ILE A 41 22.17 0.25 -19.65
C ILE A 41 23.63 0.02 -19.21
N THR A 42 24.17 0.93 -18.40
CA THR A 42 25.56 0.85 -17.93
C THR A 42 25.75 -0.34 -16.96
N VAL A 43 24.84 -0.52 -16.02
CA VAL A 43 24.85 -1.65 -15.07
C VAL A 43 24.69 -2.97 -15.83
N LYS A 44 23.74 -3.04 -16.78
CA LYS A 44 23.55 -4.23 -17.63
C LYS A 44 24.84 -4.62 -18.34
N LYS A 45 25.55 -3.67 -18.95
CA LYS A 45 26.84 -3.95 -19.66
C LYS A 45 27.93 -4.51 -18.74
N LYS A 46 27.92 -4.08 -17.43
CA LYS A 46 28.89 -4.55 -16.43
C LYS A 46 28.55 -5.92 -15.86
N VAL A 47 27.25 -6.12 -15.51
CA VAL A 47 26.80 -7.30 -14.75
C VAL A 47 26.44 -8.47 -15.65
N LEU A 48 25.92 -8.19 -16.85
CA LEU A 48 25.45 -9.20 -17.81
C LEU A 48 25.95 -8.89 -19.22
N PRO A 49 27.28 -8.91 -19.46
CA PRO A 49 27.88 -8.60 -20.78
C PRO A 49 27.48 -9.60 -21.87
N GLU A 50 27.10 -10.81 -21.45
CA GLU A 50 26.70 -11.91 -22.36
C GLU A 50 25.29 -11.71 -22.95
N VAL A 51 24.42 -10.95 -22.27
CA VAL A 51 23.05 -10.69 -22.72
C VAL A 51 23.05 -9.57 -23.74
N LYS A 52 23.18 -9.93 -25.03
CA LYS A 52 23.03 -9.01 -26.16
C LYS A 52 21.62 -9.07 -26.73
N ALA A 53 21.01 -7.90 -26.90
CA ALA A 53 19.74 -7.80 -27.63
C ALA A 53 20.06 -8.01 -29.13
N ASP A 54 19.52 -9.07 -29.71
CA ASP A 54 19.65 -9.39 -31.13
C ASP A 54 18.27 -9.53 -31.76
N ILE A 55 17.91 -8.57 -32.60
CA ILE A 55 16.61 -8.53 -33.29
C ILE A 55 16.43 -9.78 -34.18
N ARG A 56 17.51 -10.40 -34.66
CA ARG A 56 17.45 -11.60 -35.51
C ARG A 56 16.99 -12.85 -34.75
N LYS A 57 17.06 -12.81 -33.40
CA LYS A 57 16.58 -13.87 -32.49
C LYS A 57 15.15 -13.65 -32.00
N PHE A 58 14.41 -12.75 -32.66
CA PHE A 58 13.02 -12.48 -32.30
C PHE A 58 12.13 -13.71 -32.63
N ASP A 59 11.51 -14.29 -31.61
CA ASP A 59 10.58 -15.42 -31.74
C ASP A 59 9.22 -15.02 -31.20
N ILE A 60 8.23 -14.97 -32.08
CA ILE A 60 6.84 -14.62 -31.76
C ILE A 60 6.19 -15.63 -30.78
N LYS A 61 6.65 -16.88 -30.74
CA LYS A 61 6.12 -17.88 -29.80
C LYS A 61 6.58 -17.54 -28.37
N ILE A 62 7.83 -17.12 -28.20
CA ILE A 62 8.35 -16.65 -26.92
C ILE A 62 7.59 -15.40 -26.47
N VAL A 63 7.38 -14.44 -27.36
CA VAL A 63 6.60 -13.22 -27.09
C VAL A 63 5.19 -13.57 -26.65
N LYS A 64 4.48 -14.46 -27.33
CA LYS A 64 3.12 -14.90 -26.95
C LYS A 64 3.13 -15.56 -25.57
N THR A 65 4.13 -16.37 -25.26
CA THR A 65 4.24 -17.03 -23.93
C THR A 65 4.50 -16.01 -22.82
N LEU A 66 5.38 -15.04 -23.06
CA LEU A 66 5.66 -13.95 -22.11
C LEU A 66 4.43 -13.05 -21.91
N LEU A 67 3.73 -12.70 -22.99
CA LEU A 67 2.50 -11.92 -22.92
C LEU A 67 1.39 -12.69 -22.17
N ALA A 68 1.23 -13.98 -22.44
CA ALA A 68 0.23 -14.80 -21.79
C ALA A 68 0.42 -14.90 -20.27
N SER A 69 1.68 -14.89 -19.79
CA SER A 69 1.99 -14.85 -18.34
C SER A 69 1.95 -13.43 -17.78
N GLY A 70 2.42 -12.44 -18.56
CA GLY A 70 2.50 -11.04 -18.14
C GLY A 70 1.16 -10.30 -18.15
N ILE A 71 0.19 -10.70 -18.99
CA ILE A 71 -1.10 -10.00 -19.13
C ILE A 71 -1.88 -9.91 -17.80
N TRP A 72 -1.83 -10.96 -16.99
CA TRP A 72 -2.51 -10.98 -15.69
C TRP A 72 -1.85 -10.05 -14.67
N LEU A 73 -0.52 -9.94 -14.71
CA LEU A 73 0.22 -8.96 -13.90
C LEU A 73 -0.11 -7.53 -14.34
N SER A 74 -0.08 -7.28 -15.66
CA SER A 74 -0.43 -5.96 -16.21
C SER A 74 -1.89 -5.58 -15.90
N LEU A 75 -2.82 -6.52 -16.02
CA LEU A 75 -4.22 -6.30 -15.68
C LEU A 75 -4.40 -6.06 -14.17
N SER A 76 -3.64 -6.78 -13.33
CA SER A 76 -3.63 -6.52 -11.88
C SER A 76 -3.16 -5.12 -11.56
N GLN A 77 -2.11 -4.63 -12.22
CA GLN A 77 -1.62 -3.26 -12.04
C GLN A 77 -2.64 -2.22 -12.55
N LEU A 78 -3.26 -2.48 -13.69
CA LEU A 78 -4.33 -1.63 -14.20
C LEU A 78 -5.50 -1.54 -13.20
N CYS A 79 -5.92 -2.66 -12.62
CA CYS A 79 -6.95 -2.67 -11.57
C CYS A 79 -6.54 -1.80 -10.37
N GLN A 80 -5.28 -1.90 -9.93
CA GLN A 80 -4.77 -1.08 -8.83
C GLN A 80 -4.83 0.42 -9.16
N VAL A 81 -4.39 0.81 -10.36
CA VAL A 81 -4.46 2.21 -10.82
C VAL A 81 -5.90 2.71 -10.89
N LEU A 82 -6.81 1.92 -11.44
CA LEU A 82 -8.22 2.26 -11.51
C LEU A 82 -8.85 2.41 -10.11
N LEU A 83 -8.58 1.47 -9.21
CA LEU A 83 -9.11 1.49 -7.84
C LEU A 83 -8.58 2.66 -7.01
N SER A 84 -7.30 3.03 -7.17
CA SER A 84 -6.69 4.11 -6.39
C SER A 84 -6.94 5.50 -6.94
N GLY A 85 -7.14 5.62 -8.26
CA GLY A 85 -7.30 6.90 -8.97
C GLY A 85 -8.75 7.30 -9.23
N LEU A 86 -9.65 6.34 -9.41
CA LEU A 86 -11.06 6.63 -9.71
C LEU A 86 -11.78 7.38 -8.60
N ASP A 87 -11.42 7.18 -7.35
CA ASP A 87 -12.01 7.89 -6.21
C ASP A 87 -11.85 9.41 -6.35
N LEU A 88 -10.64 9.88 -6.73
CA LEU A 88 -10.39 11.31 -6.95
C LEU A 88 -11.17 11.84 -8.16
N LEU A 89 -11.24 11.04 -9.23
CA LEU A 89 -12.02 11.41 -10.43
C LEU A 89 -13.51 11.51 -10.13
N ILE A 90 -14.08 10.51 -9.44
CA ILE A 90 -15.48 10.50 -9.02
C ILE A 90 -15.76 11.72 -8.13
N CYS A 91 -14.92 11.95 -7.11
CA CYS A 91 -15.05 13.09 -6.22
C CYS A 91 -15.06 14.42 -7.00
N ASN A 92 -14.14 14.57 -7.96
CA ASN A 92 -14.06 15.79 -8.78
C ASN A 92 -15.31 15.99 -9.65
N LEU A 93 -15.80 14.93 -10.28
CA LEU A 93 -16.95 15.00 -11.21
C LEU A 93 -18.29 15.17 -10.48
N THR A 94 -18.43 14.64 -9.27
CA THR A 94 -19.71 14.65 -8.54
C THR A 94 -19.78 15.72 -7.47
N LEU A 95 -18.66 16.01 -6.78
CA LEU A 95 -18.62 16.88 -5.59
C LEU A 95 -17.75 18.13 -5.78
N GLY A 96 -17.00 18.20 -6.88
CA GLY A 96 -16.19 19.34 -7.26
C GLY A 96 -14.74 19.32 -6.79
N THR A 97 -13.97 20.28 -7.34
CA THR A 97 -12.50 20.33 -7.18
C THR A 97 -12.04 20.58 -5.74
N ALA A 98 -12.80 21.34 -4.95
CA ALA A 98 -12.45 21.66 -3.57
C ALA A 98 -12.42 20.38 -2.70
N LEU A 99 -13.48 19.57 -2.73
CA LEU A 99 -13.57 18.31 -1.99
C LEU A 99 -12.58 17.27 -2.51
N MET A 100 -12.35 17.23 -3.82
CA MET A 100 -11.30 16.38 -4.42
C MET A 100 -9.93 16.76 -3.89
N GLY A 101 -9.64 18.06 -3.72
CA GLY A 101 -8.39 18.54 -3.11
C GLY A 101 -8.20 18.05 -1.67
N LEU A 102 -9.25 18.13 -0.83
CA LEU A 102 -9.22 17.60 0.54
C LEU A 102 -9.03 16.08 0.57
N LEU A 103 -9.72 15.35 -0.30
CA LEU A 103 -9.56 13.90 -0.44
C LEU A 103 -8.15 13.51 -0.89
N SER A 104 -7.54 14.29 -1.79
CA SER A 104 -6.15 14.08 -2.24
C SER A 104 -5.16 14.20 -1.09
N ILE A 105 -5.31 15.22 -0.23
CA ILE A 105 -4.51 15.39 0.99
C ILE A 105 -4.73 14.20 1.93
N ALA A 106 -5.98 13.81 2.15
CA ALA A 106 -6.35 12.69 3.01
C ALA A 106 -5.71 11.36 2.57
N LYS A 107 -5.59 11.11 1.27
CA LYS A 107 -5.01 9.87 0.70
C LYS A 107 -3.49 9.83 0.69
N THR A 108 -2.79 10.95 0.91
CA THR A 108 -1.33 11.02 0.75
C THR A 108 -0.57 10.10 1.73
N VAL A 109 -0.88 10.18 3.03
CA VAL A 109 -0.21 9.33 4.04
C VAL A 109 -0.65 7.87 3.93
N PRO A 110 -1.97 7.54 3.82
CA PRO A 110 -2.40 6.17 3.59
C PRO A 110 -1.73 5.50 2.39
N ASN A 111 -1.63 6.20 1.25
CA ASN A 111 -0.97 5.66 0.06
C ASN A 111 0.53 5.39 0.29
N SER A 112 1.22 6.23 1.07
CA SER A 112 2.62 6.01 1.46
C SER A 112 2.77 4.75 2.32
N ILE A 113 1.85 4.52 3.25
CA ILE A 113 1.77 3.29 4.05
C ILE A 113 1.51 2.08 3.14
N GLY A 114 0.62 2.23 2.16
CA GLY A 114 0.32 1.20 1.16
C GLY A 114 1.56 0.77 0.37
N ASN A 115 2.36 1.74 -0.08
CA ASN A 115 3.62 1.46 -0.77
C ASN A 115 4.60 0.69 0.12
N LEU A 116 4.74 1.06 1.39
CA LEU A 116 5.56 0.32 2.36
C LEU A 116 5.03 -1.11 2.56
N THR A 117 3.72 -1.29 2.62
CA THR A 117 3.09 -2.62 2.75
C THR A 117 3.48 -3.54 1.59
N VAL A 118 3.42 -3.03 0.36
CA VAL A 118 3.81 -3.80 -0.84
C VAL A 118 5.30 -4.14 -0.83
N ILE A 119 6.17 -3.17 -0.48
CA ILE A 119 7.61 -3.39 -0.41
C ILE A 119 7.94 -4.48 0.62
N LEU A 120 7.45 -4.35 1.85
CA LEU A 120 7.72 -5.30 2.93
C LEU A 120 7.20 -6.71 2.60
N GLY A 121 6.00 -6.81 2.03
CA GLY A 121 5.44 -8.10 1.61
C GLY A 121 6.28 -8.77 0.51
N SER A 122 6.83 -7.98 -0.42
CA SER A 122 7.61 -8.50 -1.55
C SER A 122 8.99 -9.03 -1.17
N VAL A 123 9.54 -8.64 -0.02
CA VAL A 123 10.86 -9.10 0.47
C VAL A 123 10.94 -10.63 0.57
N PHE A 124 9.83 -11.28 0.91
CA PHE A 124 9.78 -12.74 1.08
C PHE A 124 9.56 -13.51 -0.22
N THR A 125 9.24 -12.84 -1.33
CA THR A 125 8.92 -13.46 -2.63
C THR A 125 10.04 -14.36 -3.17
N PRO A 126 11.34 -13.99 -3.13
CA PRO A 126 12.41 -14.87 -3.61
C PRO A 126 12.49 -16.18 -2.82
N HIS A 127 12.35 -16.12 -1.49
CA HIS A 127 12.38 -17.30 -0.64
C HIS A 127 11.18 -18.23 -0.91
N TYR A 128 9.97 -17.66 -1.03
CA TYR A 128 8.79 -18.43 -1.45
C TYR A 128 8.98 -19.12 -2.80
N THR A 129 9.60 -18.44 -3.76
CA THR A 129 9.88 -19.01 -5.09
C THR A 129 10.80 -20.21 -4.99
N ILE A 130 11.87 -20.15 -4.18
CA ILE A 130 12.79 -21.25 -3.95
C ILE A 130 12.08 -22.44 -3.28
N LEU A 131 11.30 -22.21 -2.23
CA LEU A 131 10.57 -23.26 -1.51
C LEU A 131 9.52 -23.93 -2.41
N TYR A 132 8.80 -23.12 -3.20
CA TYR A 132 7.81 -23.64 -4.15
C TYR A 132 8.44 -24.46 -5.27
N ALA A 133 9.54 -23.99 -5.85
CA ALA A 133 10.28 -24.71 -6.89
C ALA A 133 10.84 -26.06 -6.39
N LYS A 134 11.27 -26.09 -5.12
CA LYS A 134 11.72 -27.33 -4.44
C LYS A 134 10.57 -28.21 -3.95
N LYS A 135 9.31 -27.83 -4.18
CA LYS A 135 8.09 -28.53 -3.70
C LYS A 135 8.02 -28.68 -2.19
N LYS A 136 8.69 -27.83 -1.42
CA LYS A 136 8.71 -27.82 0.05
C LYS A 136 7.53 -27.03 0.60
N ILE A 137 6.31 -27.49 0.33
CA ILE A 137 5.07 -26.78 0.70
C ILE A 137 4.91 -26.59 2.22
N PRO A 138 5.23 -27.57 3.10
CA PRO A 138 5.15 -27.34 4.55
C PRO A 138 6.06 -26.19 5.03
N GLU A 139 7.30 -26.13 4.54
CA GLU A 139 8.24 -25.04 4.87
C GLU A 139 7.73 -23.70 4.37
N LEU A 140 7.16 -23.66 3.15
CA LEU A 140 6.55 -22.45 2.59
C LEU A 140 5.39 -21.93 3.44
N ILE A 141 4.57 -22.81 4.01
CA ILE A 141 3.47 -22.42 4.90
C ILE A 141 3.99 -21.81 6.20
N ILE A 142 5.03 -22.41 6.79
CA ILE A 142 5.66 -21.87 8.01
C ILE A 142 6.22 -20.48 7.72
N GLU A 143 6.97 -20.36 6.64
CA GLU A 143 7.56 -19.08 6.21
C GLU A 143 6.46 -18.03 5.91
N ALA A 144 5.36 -18.41 5.27
CA ALA A 144 4.25 -17.52 4.98
C ALA A 144 3.55 -17.01 6.26
N LYS A 145 3.40 -17.85 7.27
CA LYS A 145 2.88 -17.43 8.58
C LYS A 145 3.85 -16.48 9.29
N PHE A 146 5.13 -16.80 9.28
CA PHE A 146 6.16 -16.00 9.90
C PHE A 146 6.29 -14.60 9.26
N SER A 147 6.37 -14.55 7.92
CA SER A 147 6.43 -13.29 7.19
C SER A 147 5.17 -12.43 7.35
N THR A 148 3.99 -13.06 7.46
CA THR A 148 2.73 -12.34 7.76
C THR A 148 2.84 -11.64 9.11
N LYS A 149 3.30 -12.34 10.16
CA LYS A 149 3.54 -11.75 11.48
C LYS A 149 4.54 -10.60 11.45
N ILE A 150 5.67 -10.75 10.74
CA ILE A 150 6.69 -9.70 10.64
C ILE A 150 6.13 -8.46 9.95
N VAL A 151 5.47 -8.61 8.81
CA VAL A 151 4.90 -7.48 8.08
C VAL A 151 3.83 -6.78 8.90
N SER A 152 2.95 -7.55 9.55
CA SER A 152 1.95 -7.05 10.47
C SER A 152 2.59 -6.29 11.64
N PHE A 153 3.59 -6.87 12.31
CA PHE A 153 4.31 -6.27 13.42
C PHE A 153 4.91 -4.90 13.05
N ILE A 154 5.61 -4.83 11.91
CA ILE A 154 6.25 -3.58 11.46
C ILE A 154 5.22 -2.51 11.11
N LEU A 155 4.11 -2.86 10.46
CA LEU A 155 3.14 -1.90 9.94
C LEU A 155 2.02 -1.53 10.92
N SER A 156 1.71 -2.38 11.89
CA SER A 156 0.64 -2.11 12.85
C SER A 156 0.87 -0.83 13.65
N THR A 157 2.10 -0.61 14.09
CA THR A 157 2.46 0.58 14.89
C THR A 157 2.29 1.89 14.11
N PRO A 158 2.87 2.09 12.90
CA PRO A 158 2.68 3.34 12.18
C PRO A 158 1.23 3.56 11.70
N ILE A 159 0.49 2.49 11.36
CA ILE A 159 -0.92 2.63 10.97
C ILE A 159 -1.76 3.05 12.17
N ALA A 160 -1.61 2.37 13.32
CA ALA A 160 -2.32 2.73 14.54
C ALA A 160 -1.95 4.13 15.04
N GLY A 161 -0.67 4.49 14.96
CA GLY A 161 -0.18 5.83 15.28
C GLY A 161 -0.80 6.90 14.40
N PHE A 162 -0.88 6.67 13.10
CA PHE A 162 -1.51 7.62 12.18
C PHE A 162 -3.02 7.74 12.41
N ILE A 163 -3.72 6.67 12.73
CA ILE A 163 -5.15 6.73 13.06
C ILE A 163 -5.36 7.54 14.35
N ALA A 164 -4.56 7.32 15.39
CA ALA A 164 -4.73 7.95 16.70
C ALA A 164 -4.24 9.41 16.73
N PHE A 165 -3.09 9.70 16.12
CA PHE A 165 -2.46 11.03 16.14
C PHE A 165 -2.60 11.82 14.83
N GLY A 166 -3.35 11.31 13.87
CA GLY A 166 -3.47 11.92 12.55
C GLY A 166 -4.08 13.32 12.56
N ARG A 167 -4.99 13.62 13.50
CA ARG A 167 -5.53 14.98 13.63
C ARG A 167 -4.45 15.99 14.00
N GLN A 168 -3.59 15.66 14.96
CA GLN A 168 -2.44 16.48 15.36
C GLN A 168 -1.43 16.63 14.22
N PHE A 169 -1.18 15.53 13.48
CA PHE A 169 -0.36 15.57 12.28
C PHE A 169 -0.89 16.54 11.24
N TYR A 170 -2.20 16.50 10.92
CA TYR A 170 -2.79 17.37 9.90
C TYR A 170 -2.83 18.83 10.33
N ILE A 171 -3.04 19.14 11.61
CA ILE A 171 -2.92 20.52 12.14
C ILE A 171 -1.53 21.08 11.88
N LEU A 172 -0.48 20.29 12.08
CA LEU A 172 0.90 20.72 11.84
C LEU A 172 1.25 20.78 10.35
N TRP A 173 0.71 19.86 9.55
CA TRP A 173 1.05 19.76 8.13
C TRP A 173 0.25 20.71 7.25
N GLN A 174 -0.97 21.02 7.63
CA GLN A 174 -1.90 21.87 6.87
C GLN A 174 -2.39 23.07 7.72
N PRO A 175 -1.50 23.97 8.15
CA PRO A 175 -1.86 25.03 9.11
C PRO A 175 -2.82 26.07 8.54
N THR A 176 -3.01 26.11 7.22
CA THR A 176 -3.92 27.04 6.53
C THR A 176 -5.37 26.51 6.44
N LYS A 177 -5.61 25.26 6.85
CA LYS A 177 -6.92 24.61 6.79
C LYS A 177 -7.73 24.88 8.05
N SER A 178 -9.06 25.04 7.90
CA SER A 178 -9.96 25.21 9.04
C SER A 178 -10.01 23.95 9.92
N PRO A 179 -10.36 24.05 11.19
CA PRO A 179 -10.53 22.90 12.09
C PRO A 179 -11.53 21.85 11.57
N GLU A 180 -12.56 22.29 10.83
CA GLU A 180 -13.57 21.44 10.20
C GLU A 180 -12.98 20.67 9.01
N GLU A 181 -12.25 21.35 8.12
CA GLU A 181 -11.51 20.70 7.02
C GLU A 181 -10.50 19.68 7.54
N ILE A 182 -9.76 19.99 8.61
CA ILE A 182 -8.82 19.06 9.26
C ILE A 182 -9.53 17.80 9.76
N THR A 183 -10.69 17.97 10.41
CA THR A 183 -11.49 16.84 10.90
C THR A 183 -12.00 15.98 9.75
N MET A 184 -12.46 16.61 8.65
CA MET A 184 -12.87 15.93 7.43
C MET A 184 -11.71 15.15 6.79
N ILE A 185 -10.54 15.77 6.62
CA ILE A 185 -9.34 15.15 6.08
C ILE A 185 -8.97 13.93 6.93
N GLN A 186 -8.92 14.07 8.27
CA GLN A 186 -8.58 12.96 9.17
C GLN A 186 -9.57 11.81 9.03
N PHE A 187 -10.85 12.07 9.00
CA PHE A 187 -11.87 11.02 8.88
C PHE A 187 -11.75 10.28 7.53
N MET A 188 -11.61 11.00 6.41
CA MET A 188 -11.36 10.40 5.09
C MET A 188 -10.06 9.58 5.07
N SER A 189 -9.01 10.05 5.76
CA SER A 189 -7.75 9.32 5.87
C SER A 189 -7.90 8.00 6.62
N VAL A 190 -8.63 8.01 7.74
CA VAL A 190 -8.92 6.79 8.52
C VAL A 190 -9.70 5.79 7.67
N LEU A 191 -10.72 6.25 6.93
CA LEU A 191 -11.48 5.39 6.01
C LEU A 191 -10.54 4.77 4.94
N THR A 192 -9.66 5.57 4.35
CA THR A 192 -8.69 5.07 3.36
C THR A 192 -7.69 4.10 3.98
N CYS A 193 -7.28 4.30 5.24
CA CYS A 193 -6.37 3.41 5.95
C CYS A 193 -6.92 2.01 6.18
N ILE A 194 -8.24 1.80 6.18
CA ILE A 194 -8.86 0.47 6.39
C ILE A 194 -8.29 -0.57 5.42
N THR A 195 -8.14 -0.21 4.14
CA THR A 195 -7.54 -1.10 3.14
C THR A 195 -6.13 -1.52 3.51
N PHE A 196 -5.29 -0.56 3.93
CA PHE A 196 -3.88 -0.82 4.21
C PHE A 196 -3.68 -1.54 5.54
N LEU A 197 -4.55 -1.27 6.51
CA LEU A 197 -4.65 -2.02 7.74
C LEU A 197 -4.91 -3.52 7.45
N CYS A 198 -5.94 -3.82 6.68
CA CYS A 198 -6.29 -5.19 6.34
C CYS A 198 -5.23 -5.86 5.45
N SER A 199 -4.66 -5.09 4.51
CA SER A 199 -3.63 -5.59 3.59
C SER A 199 -2.32 -5.89 4.31
N SER A 200 -1.92 -5.11 5.32
CA SER A 200 -0.71 -5.36 6.10
C SER A 200 -0.71 -6.73 6.77
N GLN A 201 -1.91 -7.23 7.12
CA GLN A 201 -2.10 -8.56 7.71
C GLN A 201 -2.04 -9.72 6.71
N THR A 202 -2.06 -9.44 5.40
CA THR A 202 -2.22 -10.49 4.38
C THR A 202 -1.32 -10.31 3.16
N GLN A 203 -0.52 -9.25 3.10
CA GLN A 203 0.29 -8.92 1.92
C GLN A 203 1.30 -10.03 1.56
N SER A 204 1.93 -10.63 2.57
CA SER A 204 2.85 -11.76 2.37
C SER A 204 2.15 -12.97 1.76
N LEU A 205 0.90 -13.23 2.17
CA LEU A 205 0.10 -14.32 1.59
C LEU A 205 -0.27 -14.04 0.13
N MET A 206 -0.49 -12.77 -0.23
CA MET A 206 -0.78 -12.38 -1.61
C MET A 206 0.39 -12.69 -2.54
N MET A 207 1.64 -12.68 -2.06
CA MET A 207 2.82 -13.03 -2.85
C MET A 207 2.81 -14.50 -3.29
N ILE A 208 2.15 -15.41 -2.56
CA ILE A 208 1.98 -16.81 -2.95
C ILE A 208 1.27 -16.90 -4.31
N ASN A 209 0.29 -16.04 -4.56
CA ASN A 209 -0.45 -16.02 -5.82
C ASN A 209 0.47 -15.73 -7.03
N THR A 210 1.43 -14.82 -6.82
CA THR A 210 2.43 -14.45 -7.81
C THR A 210 3.44 -15.59 -8.03
N VAL A 211 3.96 -16.16 -6.95
CA VAL A 211 4.92 -17.28 -6.99
C VAL A 211 4.33 -18.51 -7.67
N CYS A 212 3.06 -18.81 -7.39
CA CYS A 212 2.35 -19.94 -8.02
C CYS A 212 1.77 -19.62 -9.40
N ASN A 213 1.94 -18.38 -9.91
CA ASN A 213 1.35 -17.88 -11.16
C ASN A 213 -0.18 -18.08 -11.25
N LYS A 214 -0.88 -17.86 -10.12
CA LYS A 214 -2.35 -18.03 -9.99
C LYS A 214 -3.03 -16.67 -9.79
N LEU A 215 -2.86 -15.75 -10.76
CA LEU A 215 -3.33 -14.36 -10.68
C LEU A 215 -4.73 -14.13 -11.25
N ARG A 216 -5.26 -15.06 -12.05
CA ARG A 216 -6.54 -14.88 -12.76
C ARG A 216 -7.68 -14.55 -11.80
N LEU A 217 -7.94 -15.41 -10.83
CA LEU A 217 -9.05 -15.23 -9.90
C LEU A 217 -8.91 -13.97 -9.02
N PRO A 218 -7.73 -13.66 -8.42
CA PRO A 218 -7.51 -12.39 -7.74
C PRO A 218 -7.80 -11.16 -8.59
N VAL A 219 -7.45 -11.17 -9.87
CA VAL A 219 -7.72 -10.06 -10.79
C VAL A 219 -9.23 -9.89 -11.02
N PHE A 220 -9.96 -10.97 -11.27
CA PHE A 220 -11.41 -10.90 -11.41
C PHE A 220 -12.11 -10.40 -10.14
N VAL A 221 -11.68 -10.88 -8.98
CA VAL A 221 -12.21 -10.39 -7.69
C VAL A 221 -11.92 -8.90 -7.51
N ASN A 222 -10.70 -8.44 -7.83
CA ASN A 222 -10.36 -7.02 -7.76
C ASN A 222 -11.21 -6.17 -8.71
N LEU A 223 -11.42 -6.63 -9.93
CA LEU A 223 -12.30 -5.94 -10.89
C LEU A 223 -13.74 -5.85 -10.39
N THR A 224 -14.29 -6.95 -9.88
CA THR A 224 -15.65 -6.96 -9.33
C THR A 224 -15.77 -5.99 -8.15
N VAL A 225 -14.83 -6.04 -7.20
CA VAL A 225 -14.78 -5.12 -6.06
C VAL A 225 -14.66 -3.67 -6.54
N GLY A 226 -13.83 -3.41 -7.55
CA GLY A 226 -13.67 -2.07 -8.13
C GLY A 226 -14.97 -1.55 -8.76
N ILE A 227 -15.64 -2.36 -9.58
CA ILE A 227 -16.91 -1.97 -10.21
C ILE A 227 -17.98 -1.69 -9.15
N VAL A 228 -18.12 -2.58 -8.16
CA VAL A 228 -19.09 -2.40 -7.06
C VAL A 228 -18.78 -1.14 -6.28
N SER A 229 -17.50 -0.86 -5.95
CA SER A 229 -17.12 0.34 -5.21
C SER A 229 -17.44 1.63 -5.96
N VAL A 230 -17.23 1.67 -7.27
CA VAL A 230 -17.57 2.81 -8.13
C VAL A 230 -19.09 3.05 -8.17
N ILE A 231 -19.87 1.99 -8.36
CA ILE A 231 -21.33 2.09 -8.37
C ILE A 231 -21.86 2.63 -7.04
N VAL A 232 -21.40 2.08 -5.93
CA VAL A 232 -21.82 2.51 -4.59
C VAL A 232 -21.37 3.95 -4.31
N ALA A 233 -20.14 4.33 -4.67
CA ALA A 233 -19.63 5.68 -4.48
C ALA A 233 -20.46 6.72 -5.27
N ILE A 234 -20.75 6.46 -6.55
CA ILE A 234 -21.57 7.35 -7.38
C ILE A 234 -23.00 7.43 -6.84
N ALA A 235 -23.61 6.30 -6.47
CA ALA A 235 -24.95 6.29 -5.90
C ALA A 235 -25.00 7.11 -4.59
N ALA A 236 -24.02 6.94 -3.71
CA ALA A 236 -23.95 7.69 -2.46
C ALA A 236 -23.76 9.20 -2.67
N CYS A 237 -22.94 9.61 -3.66
CA CYS A 237 -22.78 11.02 -4.02
C CYS A 237 -24.07 11.69 -4.50
N ASN A 238 -24.97 10.92 -5.13
CA ASN A 238 -26.25 11.46 -5.64
C ASN A 238 -27.40 11.36 -4.61
N LEU A 239 -27.30 10.48 -3.62
CA LEU A 239 -28.40 10.18 -2.70
C LEU A 239 -28.16 10.73 -1.29
N THR A 240 -26.94 11.15 -0.94
CA THR A 240 -26.59 11.58 0.42
C THR A 240 -25.64 12.77 0.43
N ASP A 241 -25.72 13.60 1.46
CA ASP A 241 -24.78 14.71 1.71
C ASP A 241 -23.39 14.22 2.16
N TYR A 242 -23.25 12.93 2.45
CA TYR A 242 -22.00 12.30 2.93
C TYR A 242 -21.19 11.66 1.80
N GLY A 243 -21.48 11.96 0.53
CA GLY A 243 -20.90 11.34 -0.65
C GLY A 243 -19.37 11.24 -0.62
N VAL A 244 -18.66 12.28 -0.14
CA VAL A 244 -17.19 12.27 -0.08
C VAL A 244 -16.63 11.18 0.84
N TYR A 245 -17.31 10.85 1.93
CA TYR A 245 -16.89 9.77 2.83
C TYR A 245 -17.15 8.40 2.23
N PHE A 246 -18.21 8.26 1.46
CA PHE A 246 -18.46 7.03 0.68
C PHE A 246 -17.42 6.84 -0.40
N VAL A 247 -17.02 7.90 -1.11
CA VAL A 247 -15.91 7.83 -2.09
C VAL A 247 -14.61 7.41 -1.42
N ALA A 248 -14.29 7.97 -0.24
CA ALA A 248 -13.06 7.62 0.50
C ALA A 248 -13.08 6.20 1.08
N GLY A 249 -14.26 5.73 1.52
CA GLY A 249 -14.37 4.53 2.35
C GLY A 249 -14.82 3.27 1.62
N THR A 250 -15.68 3.37 0.61
CA THR A 250 -16.30 2.17 0.00
C THR A 250 -15.27 1.24 -0.62
N SER A 251 -14.37 1.77 -1.45
CA SER A 251 -13.29 0.99 -2.05
C SER A 251 -12.40 0.38 -0.96
N SER A 252 -12.13 1.14 0.09
CA SER A 252 -11.25 0.75 1.18
C SER A 252 -11.85 -0.38 2.04
N VAL A 253 -13.12 -0.30 2.37
CA VAL A 253 -13.81 -1.35 3.13
C VAL A 253 -13.91 -2.64 2.32
N LEU A 254 -14.34 -2.55 1.05
CA LEU A 254 -14.49 -3.73 0.19
C LEU A 254 -13.15 -4.41 -0.08
N MET A 255 -12.08 -3.64 -0.33
CA MET A 255 -10.74 -4.17 -0.50
C MET A 255 -10.17 -4.73 0.80
N GLY A 256 -10.49 -4.13 1.94
CA GLY A 256 -10.15 -4.65 3.26
C GLY A 256 -10.79 -6.01 3.53
N LEU A 257 -12.09 -6.14 3.30
CA LEU A 257 -12.80 -7.42 3.41
C LEU A 257 -12.22 -8.48 2.47
N ARG A 258 -11.96 -8.11 1.23
CA ARG A 258 -11.27 -8.99 0.27
C ARG A 258 -9.90 -9.42 0.80
N ALA A 259 -9.12 -8.52 1.38
CA ALA A 259 -7.80 -8.84 1.92
C ALA A 259 -7.89 -9.85 3.07
N LEU A 260 -8.80 -9.65 4.02
CA LEU A 260 -8.92 -10.50 5.20
C LEU A 260 -9.59 -11.86 4.94
N ILE A 261 -10.52 -11.93 3.99
CA ILE A 261 -11.31 -13.15 3.74
C ILE A 261 -10.76 -13.92 2.54
N PHE A 262 -10.69 -13.26 1.38
CA PHE A 262 -10.32 -13.94 0.13
C PHE A 262 -8.84 -14.32 0.09
N THR A 263 -7.93 -13.41 0.48
CA THR A 263 -6.48 -13.64 0.33
C THR A 263 -6.00 -14.86 1.12
N PRO A 264 -6.28 -15.03 2.43
CA PRO A 264 -5.87 -16.22 3.19
C PRO A 264 -6.48 -17.50 2.65
N ALA A 265 -7.79 -17.49 2.32
CA ALA A 265 -8.49 -18.64 1.80
C ALA A 265 -7.94 -19.09 0.44
N TYR A 266 -7.73 -18.14 -0.47
CA TYR A 266 -7.23 -18.43 -1.81
C TYR A 266 -5.76 -18.90 -1.80
N SER A 267 -4.91 -18.31 -0.97
CA SER A 267 -3.53 -18.77 -0.79
C SER A 267 -3.48 -20.20 -0.25
N ALA A 268 -4.35 -20.56 0.70
CA ALA A 268 -4.49 -21.94 1.20
C ALA A 268 -4.96 -22.90 0.09
N TYR A 269 -5.97 -22.49 -0.70
CA TYR A 269 -6.49 -23.28 -1.83
C TYR A 269 -5.40 -23.57 -2.86
N ILE A 270 -4.60 -22.57 -3.25
CA ILE A 270 -3.48 -22.75 -4.21
C ILE A 270 -2.47 -23.78 -3.71
N LEU A 271 -2.16 -23.76 -2.42
CA LEU A 271 -1.22 -24.69 -1.78
C LEU A 271 -1.86 -26.04 -1.47
N LYS A 272 -3.13 -26.28 -1.84
CA LYS A 272 -3.91 -27.49 -1.58
C LYS A 272 -3.99 -27.83 -0.08
N GLN A 273 -4.18 -26.81 0.75
CA GLN A 273 -4.31 -26.91 2.20
C GLN A 273 -5.73 -26.59 2.66
N LYS A 274 -6.02 -26.84 3.95
CA LYS A 274 -7.29 -26.43 4.58
C LYS A 274 -7.42 -24.90 4.47
N LEU A 275 -8.58 -24.42 4.01
CA LEU A 275 -8.83 -22.98 3.80
C LEU A 275 -8.58 -22.14 5.06
N SER A 276 -8.70 -22.73 6.24
CA SER A 276 -8.53 -22.06 7.52
C SER A 276 -7.07 -21.92 7.99
N ILE A 277 -6.08 -22.48 7.28
CA ILE A 277 -4.70 -22.64 7.78
C ILE A 277 -4.00 -21.31 8.14
N PHE A 278 -4.34 -20.21 7.46
CA PHE A 278 -3.77 -18.89 7.67
C PHE A 278 -4.61 -17.97 8.58
N PHE A 279 -5.90 -18.26 8.75
CA PHE A 279 -6.81 -17.43 9.54
C PHE A 279 -6.38 -17.24 11.00
N PRO A 280 -5.89 -18.27 11.74
CA PRO A 280 -5.43 -18.07 13.11
C PRO A 280 -4.31 -17.02 13.22
N THR A 281 -3.37 -16.99 12.26
CA THR A 281 -2.30 -15.98 12.21
C THR A 281 -2.90 -14.59 11.94
N VAL A 282 -3.71 -14.45 10.90
CA VAL A 282 -4.35 -13.18 10.53
C VAL A 282 -5.21 -12.61 11.66
N ILE A 283 -6.03 -13.46 12.32
CA ILE A 283 -6.88 -13.02 13.44
C ILE A 283 -6.03 -12.52 14.61
N ARG A 284 -4.97 -13.27 14.98
CA ARG A 284 -4.05 -12.88 16.04
C ARG A 284 -3.39 -11.53 15.75
N ASP A 285 -2.95 -11.33 14.52
CA ASP A 285 -2.32 -10.09 14.08
C ASP A 285 -3.30 -8.91 14.09
N CYS A 286 -4.57 -9.14 13.68
CA CYS A 286 -5.64 -8.13 13.81
C CYS A 286 -5.93 -7.77 15.27
N VAL A 287 -5.97 -8.75 16.17
CA VAL A 287 -6.16 -8.50 17.61
C VAL A 287 -4.99 -7.69 18.16
N GLY A 288 -3.75 -8.03 17.81
CA GLY A 288 -2.56 -7.27 18.19
C GLY A 288 -2.63 -5.81 17.72
N PHE A 289 -3.06 -5.59 16.48
CA PHE A 289 -3.29 -4.25 15.95
C PHE A 289 -4.34 -3.47 16.76
N ILE A 290 -5.50 -4.08 17.06
CA ILE A 290 -6.57 -3.43 17.82
C ILE A 290 -6.07 -3.01 19.21
N ILE A 291 -5.28 -3.83 19.88
CA ILE A 291 -4.70 -3.51 21.19
C ILE A 291 -3.79 -2.26 21.08
N ILE A 292 -2.93 -2.20 20.07
CA ILE A 292 -2.04 -1.04 19.83
C ILE A 292 -2.88 0.21 19.53
N LEU A 293 -3.90 0.09 18.69
CA LEU A 293 -4.78 1.20 18.32
C LEU A 293 -5.52 1.77 19.54
N VAL A 294 -6.09 0.91 20.38
CA VAL A 294 -6.78 1.33 21.62
C VAL A 294 -5.79 2.04 22.55
N LEU A 295 -4.60 1.49 22.74
CA LEU A 295 -3.56 2.10 23.54
C LEU A 295 -3.21 3.50 23.04
N PHE A 296 -2.95 3.66 21.74
CA PHE A 296 -2.60 4.95 21.15
C PHE A 296 -3.77 5.93 21.18
N SER A 297 -5.00 5.48 21.00
CA SER A 297 -6.20 6.31 21.12
C SER A 297 -6.39 6.85 22.54
N ILE A 298 -6.11 6.05 23.56
CA ILE A 298 -6.12 6.50 24.95
C ILE A 298 -5.02 7.54 25.16
N ILE A 299 -3.79 7.24 24.78
CA ILE A 299 -2.64 8.13 24.94
C ILE A 299 -2.86 9.47 24.23
N SER A 300 -3.43 9.46 23.02
CA SER A 300 -3.67 10.67 22.23
C SER A 300 -4.62 11.68 22.90
N ASN A 301 -5.49 11.22 23.79
CA ASN A 301 -6.40 12.11 24.54
C ASN A 301 -5.72 12.86 25.68
N PHE A 302 -4.58 12.37 26.18
CA PHE A 302 -3.85 12.99 27.29
C PHE A 302 -2.67 13.85 26.87
N ILE A 303 -2.30 13.81 25.57
CA ILE A 303 -1.11 14.49 25.08
C ILE A 303 -1.49 15.65 24.17
N THR A 304 -0.98 16.83 24.52
CA THR A 304 -1.06 18.03 23.67
C THR A 304 0.21 18.17 22.84
N VAL A 305 0.06 18.31 21.53
CA VAL A 305 1.17 18.52 20.59
C VAL A 305 1.28 20.01 20.28
N THR A 306 2.44 20.60 20.59
CA THR A 306 2.69 22.04 20.38
C THR A 306 3.48 22.36 19.11
N GLY A 307 4.12 21.35 18.48
CA GLY A 307 4.92 21.54 17.28
C GLY A 307 5.51 20.22 16.76
N TRP A 308 6.24 20.29 15.65
CA TRP A 308 6.84 19.11 15.00
C TRP A 308 7.80 18.34 15.92
N SER A 309 8.62 19.05 16.71
CA SER A 309 9.58 18.40 17.61
C SER A 309 8.89 17.56 18.67
N SER A 310 7.84 18.11 19.32
CA SER A 310 7.05 17.38 20.31
C SER A 310 6.30 16.21 19.68
N PHE A 311 5.75 16.39 18.47
CA PHE A 311 5.06 15.35 17.73
C PHE A 311 5.96 14.15 17.43
N ILE A 312 7.17 14.40 16.87
CA ILE A 312 8.12 13.35 16.52
C ILE A 312 8.58 12.60 17.79
N PHE A 313 8.86 13.33 18.88
CA PHE A 313 9.26 12.74 20.15
C PHE A 313 8.19 11.81 20.74
N ILE A 314 6.93 12.26 20.75
CA ILE A 314 5.77 11.46 21.19
C ILE A 314 5.61 10.21 20.32
N CYS A 315 5.65 10.37 18.99
CA CYS A 315 5.55 9.24 18.07
C CYS A 315 6.68 8.23 18.28
N ALA A 316 7.90 8.68 18.55
CA ALA A 316 9.04 7.80 18.81
C ALA A 316 8.83 6.99 20.11
N ILE A 317 8.44 7.64 21.21
CA ILE A 317 8.17 6.97 22.49
C ILE A 317 7.02 5.97 22.35
N CYS A 318 5.90 6.41 21.78
CA CYS A 318 4.74 5.55 21.55
C CYS A 318 5.11 4.36 20.64
N GLY A 319 5.91 4.59 19.60
CA GLY A 319 6.41 3.54 18.73
C GLY A 319 7.24 2.49 19.47
N ILE A 320 8.21 2.91 20.27
CA ILE A 320 9.04 2.00 21.08
C ILE A 320 8.18 1.18 22.03
N LEU A 321 7.25 1.83 22.75
CA LEU A 321 6.33 1.15 23.66
C LEU A 321 5.44 0.14 22.94
N ALA A 322 4.88 0.51 21.77
CA ALA A 322 4.05 -0.39 20.99
C ALA A 322 4.83 -1.62 20.51
N TYR A 323 6.03 -1.44 19.99
CA TYR A 323 6.87 -2.58 19.59
C TYR A 323 7.26 -3.46 20.77
N ALA A 324 7.61 -2.88 21.91
CA ALA A 324 7.91 -3.66 23.12
C ALA A 324 6.73 -4.49 23.62
N LEU A 325 5.51 -3.93 23.57
CA LEU A 325 4.29 -4.63 23.98
C LEU A 325 3.82 -5.67 22.95
N SER A 326 4.03 -5.42 21.66
CA SER A 326 3.57 -6.32 20.60
C SER A 326 4.48 -7.54 20.41
N LEU A 327 5.76 -7.47 20.76
CA LEU A 327 6.69 -8.60 20.67
C LEU A 327 6.17 -9.87 21.37
N PRO A 328 5.78 -9.87 22.66
CA PRO A 328 5.29 -11.07 23.32
C PRO A 328 3.88 -11.50 22.86
N LEU A 329 3.09 -10.58 22.26
CA LEU A 329 1.76 -10.88 21.75
C LEU A 329 1.81 -11.63 20.41
N LEU A 330 2.73 -11.26 19.54
CA LEU A 330 2.81 -11.78 18.17
C LEU A 330 3.78 -12.97 18.04
N PHE A 331 4.82 -13.01 18.84
CA PHE A 331 5.85 -14.05 18.80
C PHE A 331 5.82 -14.92 20.06
N ASN A 332 5.86 -16.23 19.89
CA ASN A 332 6.06 -17.18 20.97
C ASN A 332 7.55 -17.30 21.31
N LYS A 333 7.89 -17.72 22.56
CA LYS A 333 9.28 -17.95 23.01
C LYS A 333 10.12 -18.86 22.10
N ALA A 334 9.49 -19.64 21.24
CA ALA A 334 10.13 -20.57 20.31
C ALA A 334 10.28 -20.00 18.87
N GLU A 335 9.73 -18.83 18.59
CA GLU A 335 9.81 -18.08 17.32
C GLU A 335 10.72 -16.86 17.49
#